data_b320b9a013e9c6753cde4a7b72dbc947
#
_entry.id   b320b9a013e9c6753cde4a7b72dbc947
#
_cell.length_a   1.000
_cell.length_b   1.000
_cell.length_c   1.000
_cell.angle_alpha   90.00
_cell.angle_beta   90.00
_cell.angle_gamma   90.00
#
_symmetry.space_group_name_H-M   'P 1'
#
loop_
_entity.id
_entity.type
_entity.pdbx_description
1 polymer ?
#
loop_
_entity_poly.entity_id
_entity_poly.type
_entity_poly.pdbx_seq_one_letter_code
_entity_poly.pdbx_strand_id
1 'polypeptide(L)'
;MAQDKLSKEIKSFDGLWAGGYYEGNPLDYLSRSAYGNYGYVSFLHAIYLRCIKPYINSETVTLEIGPGRGAWTKAMLESKEVWVLDALSAEYNGFFEYLNHPKNVKYFQVKDFECRQLPENYFNYMFSFGCLCHISFEGITEYAKNIFDKLQPNATCFWMIADKRKYNNFIEHSKEFNIWDAISPKRRKFAPLKFMFDTFSKLTRPSYMDLDVFEEGQGQWHDAGVERTCAMLEKIGYKVVEPDIGLIARDPMIHFIKP
;
A
#
# COMPACT_ATOMS: atom_id res chain seq x y z
N MET A 1 8.27 -26.23 8.34
CA MET A 1 8.89 -25.60 7.13
C MET A 1 8.19 -24.31 6.69
N ALA A 2 6.87 -24.29 6.41
CA ALA A 2 6.19 -23.04 5.99
C ALA A 2 6.18 -21.98 7.10
N GLN A 3 5.83 -22.35 8.32
CA GLN A 3 5.78 -21.43 9.46
C GLN A 3 7.16 -20.86 9.85
N ASP A 4 8.24 -21.62 9.64
CA ASP A 4 9.61 -21.15 9.83
C ASP A 4 10.02 -20.12 8.76
N LYS A 5 9.57 -20.29 7.51
CA LYS A 5 9.77 -19.32 6.42
C LYS A 5 9.08 -18.00 6.73
N LEU A 6 7.81 -18.02 7.15
CA LEU A 6 7.03 -16.84 7.49
C LEU A 6 7.60 -16.07 8.69
N SER A 7 8.08 -16.80 9.73
CA SER A 7 8.75 -16.15 10.86
C SER A 7 10.06 -15.47 10.47
N LYS A 8 10.80 -16.03 9.52
CA LYS A 8 12.02 -15.40 8.97
C LYS A 8 11.69 -14.18 8.15
N GLU A 9 10.59 -14.20 7.41
CA GLU A 9 10.13 -13.07 6.62
C GLU A 9 9.87 -11.83 7.48
N ILE A 10 9.09 -11.95 8.56
CA ILE A 10 8.86 -10.82 9.48
C ILE A 10 10.16 -10.31 10.11
N LYS A 11 11.06 -11.21 10.51
CA LYS A 11 12.37 -10.81 11.06
C LYS A 11 13.26 -10.09 10.04
N SER A 12 13.05 -10.30 8.75
CA SER A 12 13.83 -9.63 7.72
C SER A 12 13.58 -8.13 7.65
N PHE A 13 12.51 -7.63 8.27
CA PHE A 13 12.24 -6.20 8.37
C PHE A 13 13.04 -5.50 9.47
N ASP A 14 13.67 -6.22 10.38
CA ASP A 14 14.51 -5.64 11.43
C ASP A 14 15.59 -4.74 10.84
N GLY A 15 15.68 -3.51 11.33
CA GLY A 15 16.65 -2.52 10.88
C GLY A 15 16.29 -1.75 9.60
N LEU A 16 15.16 -2.06 8.96
CA LEU A 16 14.67 -1.29 7.81
C LEU A 16 13.90 -0.04 8.25
N TRP A 17 13.84 0.94 7.36
CA TRP A 17 13.04 2.17 7.50
C TRP A 17 13.15 2.86 8.87
N ALA A 18 14.40 3.14 9.31
CA ALA A 18 14.67 3.84 10.57
C ALA A 18 13.86 5.15 10.66
N GLY A 19 13.10 5.32 11.76
CA GLY A 19 12.17 6.43 11.94
C GLY A 19 10.82 6.22 11.24
N GLY A 20 10.52 4.99 10.78
CA GLY A 20 9.28 4.59 10.11
C GLY A 20 9.20 5.04 8.66
N TYR A 21 8.65 4.18 7.81
CA TYR A 21 8.36 4.54 6.42
C TYR A 21 7.35 5.69 6.35
N TYR A 22 7.61 6.66 5.49
CA TYR A 22 6.77 7.85 5.34
C TYR A 22 6.74 8.34 3.90
N GLU A 23 5.64 8.17 3.23
CA GLU A 23 5.43 8.57 1.83
C GLU A 23 4.89 10.00 1.64
N GLY A 24 4.44 10.64 2.70
CA GLY A 24 3.83 11.97 2.66
C GLY A 24 2.58 12.08 3.54
N ASN A 25 1.94 13.23 3.54
CA ASN A 25 0.73 13.48 4.32
C ASN A 25 -0.54 13.28 3.46
N PRO A 26 -1.34 12.23 3.67
CA PRO A 26 -2.56 12.01 2.89
C PRO A 26 -3.67 13.05 3.13
N LEU A 27 -3.60 13.80 4.22
CA LEU A 27 -4.55 14.89 4.52
C LEU A 27 -4.23 16.19 3.78
N ASP A 28 -3.02 16.34 3.26
CA ASP A 28 -2.61 17.51 2.50
C ASP A 28 -2.80 17.26 1.01
N TYR A 29 -3.77 17.98 0.40
CA TYR A 29 -4.07 17.85 -1.03
C TYR A 29 -2.92 18.27 -1.95
N LEU A 30 -1.94 19.01 -1.46
CA LEU A 30 -0.72 19.42 -2.17
C LEU A 30 0.52 18.60 -1.78
N SER A 31 0.38 17.59 -0.90
CA SER A 31 1.51 16.79 -0.43
C SER A 31 2.30 16.21 -1.59
N ARG A 32 3.62 16.38 -1.53
CA ARG A 32 4.53 15.73 -2.48
C ARG A 32 4.80 14.31 -2.02
N SER A 33 4.73 13.36 -2.94
CA SER A 33 5.10 11.98 -2.69
C SER A 33 5.80 11.39 -3.91
N ALA A 34 6.45 10.25 -3.72
CA ALA A 34 7.04 9.49 -4.81
C ALA A 34 5.98 9.02 -5.84
N TYR A 35 4.73 8.92 -5.43
CA TYR A 35 3.61 8.53 -6.31
C TYR A 35 3.09 9.65 -7.21
N GLY A 36 3.48 10.91 -6.98
CA GLY A 36 3.11 12.04 -7.82
C GLY A 36 1.78 12.70 -7.49
N ASN A 37 1.25 13.44 -8.44
CA ASN A 37 0.01 14.22 -8.31
C ASN A 37 -0.89 14.01 -9.54
N TYR A 38 -2.20 14.07 -9.31
CA TYR A 38 -3.22 14.19 -10.35
C TYR A 38 -3.57 15.68 -10.56
N GLY A 39 -2.83 16.36 -11.43
CA GLY A 39 -3.06 17.78 -11.66
C GLY A 39 -2.86 18.61 -10.38
N TYR A 40 -3.95 18.97 -9.71
CA TYR A 40 -3.94 19.79 -8.49
C TYR A 40 -4.10 18.99 -7.19
N VAL A 41 -4.23 17.69 -7.26
CA VAL A 41 -4.46 16.84 -6.08
C VAL A 41 -3.32 15.85 -5.91
N SER A 42 -2.77 15.80 -4.71
CA SER A 42 -1.81 14.76 -4.32
C SER A 42 -2.43 13.37 -4.52
N PHE A 43 -1.63 12.47 -5.04
CA PHE A 43 -2.00 11.06 -5.17
C PHE A 43 -2.44 10.44 -3.83
N LEU A 44 -1.72 10.72 -2.73
CA LEU A 44 -2.09 10.23 -1.40
C LEU A 44 -3.45 10.79 -0.95
N HIS A 45 -3.71 12.07 -1.27
CA HIS A 45 -4.99 12.69 -0.94
C HIS A 45 -6.15 12.08 -1.76
N ALA A 46 -5.92 11.71 -3.02
CA ALA A 46 -6.92 11.00 -3.82
C ALA A 46 -7.29 9.65 -3.20
N ILE A 47 -6.31 8.89 -2.70
CA ILE A 47 -6.56 7.64 -1.95
C ILE A 47 -7.34 7.93 -0.66
N TYR A 48 -6.95 8.94 0.12
CA TYR A 48 -7.69 9.35 1.30
C TYR A 48 -9.16 9.63 0.97
N LEU A 49 -9.44 10.43 -0.04
CA LEU A 49 -10.79 10.78 -0.46
C LEU A 49 -11.61 9.56 -0.94
N ARG A 50 -10.96 8.57 -1.55
CA ARG A 50 -11.63 7.39 -2.10
C ARG A 50 -11.78 6.26 -1.10
N CYS A 51 -10.74 5.99 -0.32
CA CYS A 51 -10.67 4.78 0.49
C CYS A 51 -10.91 5.03 1.98
N ILE A 52 -10.63 6.21 2.52
CA ILE A 52 -10.66 6.47 3.96
C ILE A 52 -11.85 7.39 4.33
N LYS A 53 -11.90 8.59 3.77
CA LYS A 53 -12.88 9.60 4.14
C LYS A 53 -14.34 9.14 4.13
N PRO A 54 -14.83 8.32 3.17
CA PRO A 54 -16.22 7.86 3.15
C PRO A 54 -16.58 6.86 4.25
N TYR A 55 -15.57 6.21 4.86
CA TYR A 55 -15.76 5.07 5.77
C TYR A 55 -15.40 5.36 7.21
N ILE A 56 -14.63 6.41 7.47
CA ILE A 56 -14.14 6.74 8.82
C ILE A 56 -15.07 7.74 9.49
N ASN A 57 -15.53 7.37 10.69
CA ASN A 57 -16.34 8.18 11.59
C ASN A 57 -16.21 7.66 13.03
N SER A 58 -16.90 8.31 13.99
CA SER A 58 -16.83 7.98 15.43
C SER A 58 -17.31 6.57 15.82
N GLU A 59 -17.96 5.84 14.93
CA GLU A 59 -18.40 4.45 15.15
C GLU A 59 -17.43 3.44 14.52
N THR A 60 -16.48 3.90 13.69
CA THR A 60 -15.55 3.03 12.98
C THR A 60 -14.49 2.48 13.94
N VAL A 61 -14.30 1.17 13.92
CA VAL A 61 -13.18 0.48 14.57
C VAL A 61 -12.24 -0.02 13.49
N THR A 62 -11.09 0.63 13.39
CA THR A 62 -10.13 0.46 12.30
C THR A 62 -9.03 -0.53 12.66
N LEU A 63 -8.68 -1.40 11.73
CA LEU A 63 -7.44 -2.17 11.72
C LEU A 63 -6.53 -1.68 10.58
N GLU A 64 -5.30 -1.33 10.90
CA GLU A 64 -4.27 -0.96 9.93
C GLU A 64 -3.10 -1.96 9.98
N ILE A 65 -2.61 -2.39 8.83
CA ILE A 65 -1.42 -3.25 8.72
C ILE A 65 -0.29 -2.44 8.10
N GLY A 66 0.84 -2.37 8.81
CA GLY A 66 2.05 -1.67 8.40
C GLY A 66 1.89 -0.15 8.41
N PRO A 67 1.59 0.47 9.57
CA PRO A 67 1.39 1.92 9.68
C PRO A 67 2.69 2.72 9.43
N GLY A 68 3.86 2.10 9.56
CA GLY A 68 5.14 2.80 9.53
C GLY A 68 5.18 3.94 10.54
N ARG A 69 5.47 5.17 10.08
CA ARG A 69 5.44 6.36 10.95
C ARG A 69 4.02 6.80 11.33
N GLY A 70 2.97 6.30 10.66
CA GLY A 70 1.58 6.61 10.98
C GLY A 70 0.93 7.66 10.06
N ALA A 71 1.42 7.85 8.84
CA ALA A 71 0.84 8.82 7.90
C ALA A 71 -0.63 8.53 7.60
N TRP A 72 -0.96 7.27 7.37
CA TRP A 72 -2.35 6.84 7.13
C TRP A 72 -3.15 6.72 8.41
N THR A 73 -2.53 6.24 9.51
CA THR A 73 -3.16 6.25 10.84
C THR A 73 -3.69 7.62 11.18
N LYS A 74 -2.92 8.69 10.91
CA LYS A 74 -3.33 10.08 11.12
C LYS A 74 -4.61 10.45 10.38
N ALA A 75 -4.82 9.90 9.19
CA ALA A 75 -6.01 10.12 8.39
C ALA A 75 -7.25 9.36 8.92
N MET A 76 -7.05 8.41 9.84
CA MET A 76 -8.09 7.56 10.41
C MET A 76 -8.37 7.88 11.90
N LEU A 77 -7.81 8.95 12.47
CA LEU A 77 -7.95 9.30 13.90
C LEU A 77 -9.38 9.67 14.32
N GLU A 78 -10.28 9.97 13.36
CA GLU A 78 -11.72 10.16 13.65
C GLU A 78 -12.44 8.85 13.97
N SER A 79 -11.79 7.68 13.78
CA SER A 79 -12.32 6.40 14.22
C SER A 79 -12.50 6.34 15.72
N LYS A 80 -13.47 5.56 16.17
CA LYS A 80 -13.65 5.21 17.59
C LYS A 80 -12.37 4.63 18.19
N GLU A 81 -11.77 3.69 17.49
CA GLU A 81 -10.47 3.10 17.80
C GLU A 81 -9.70 2.80 16.51
N VAL A 82 -8.39 2.95 16.57
CA VAL A 82 -7.46 2.50 15.52
C VAL A 82 -6.47 1.53 16.14
N TRP A 83 -6.46 0.29 15.65
CA TRP A 83 -5.50 -0.73 16.04
C TRP A 83 -4.54 -0.95 14.89
N VAL A 84 -3.26 -0.94 15.18
CA VAL A 84 -2.23 -1.07 14.15
C VAL A 84 -1.31 -2.26 14.43
N LEU A 85 -0.93 -2.97 13.37
CA LEU A 85 0.02 -4.08 13.39
C LEU A 85 1.24 -3.71 12.57
N ASP A 86 2.44 -3.82 13.14
CA ASP A 86 3.70 -3.60 12.44
C ASP A 86 4.77 -4.61 12.91
N ALA A 87 5.67 -5.01 12.04
CA ALA A 87 6.82 -5.84 12.39
C ALA A 87 7.84 -5.09 13.25
N LEU A 88 7.91 -3.76 13.11
CA LEU A 88 8.80 -2.87 13.86
C LEU A 88 8.09 -2.29 15.09
N SER A 89 8.84 -1.85 16.09
CA SER A 89 8.24 -1.25 17.27
C SER A 89 7.76 0.18 17.02
N ALA A 90 6.83 0.66 17.84
CA ALA A 90 6.32 2.03 17.76
C ALA A 90 7.42 3.07 17.95
N GLU A 91 8.36 2.80 18.86
CA GLU A 91 9.50 3.66 19.14
C GLU A 91 10.46 3.72 17.95
N TYR A 92 10.75 2.57 17.32
CA TYR A 92 11.60 2.51 16.14
C TYR A 92 11.00 3.30 14.97
N ASN A 93 9.68 3.23 14.80
CA ASN A 93 8.95 3.96 13.77
C ASN A 93 8.75 5.46 14.10
N GLY A 94 9.02 5.92 15.33
CA GLY A 94 8.68 7.27 15.77
C GLY A 94 7.17 7.54 15.70
N PHE A 95 6.36 6.49 15.89
CA PHE A 95 4.95 6.47 15.55
C PHE A 95 4.10 7.39 16.46
N PHE A 96 4.20 7.24 17.75
CA PHE A 96 3.40 8.03 18.68
C PHE A 96 3.83 9.50 18.73
N GLU A 97 5.12 9.79 18.55
CA GLU A 97 5.65 11.15 18.44
C GLU A 97 5.06 11.87 17.20
N TYR A 98 5.01 11.19 16.06
CA TYR A 98 4.43 11.73 14.84
C TYR A 98 2.93 12.01 14.98
N LEU A 99 2.19 11.13 15.66
CA LEU A 99 0.74 11.25 15.85
C LEU A 99 0.34 12.17 17.02
N ASN A 100 1.27 12.65 17.83
CA ASN A 100 1.00 13.41 19.04
C ASN A 100 0.19 12.63 20.10
N HIS A 101 0.54 11.35 20.30
CA HIS A 101 0.03 10.44 21.34
C HIS A 101 -1.52 10.37 21.44
N PRO A 102 -2.24 10.03 20.37
CA PRO A 102 -3.70 9.91 20.39
C PRO A 102 -4.14 8.77 21.31
N LYS A 103 -5.22 8.99 22.08
CA LYS A 103 -5.71 8.05 23.11
C LYS A 103 -6.47 6.85 22.51
N ASN A 104 -6.98 6.99 21.29
CA ASN A 104 -7.77 5.96 20.61
C ASN A 104 -6.95 5.04 19.70
N VAL A 105 -5.62 5.11 19.76
CA VAL A 105 -4.72 4.27 18.96
C VAL A 105 -4.04 3.21 19.82
N LYS A 106 -4.05 1.95 19.34
CA LYS A 106 -3.37 0.81 19.94
C LYS A 106 -2.37 0.22 18.96
N TYR A 107 -1.11 0.16 19.35
CA TYR A 107 -0.02 -0.35 18.53
C TYR A 107 0.42 -1.74 19.01
N PHE A 108 0.57 -2.67 18.07
CA PHE A 108 1.05 -4.03 18.33
C PHE A 108 2.22 -4.35 17.40
N GLN A 109 3.39 -4.53 18.00
CA GLN A 109 4.50 -5.13 17.27
C GLN A 109 4.22 -6.62 17.06
N VAL A 110 4.22 -7.08 15.81
CA VAL A 110 3.97 -8.48 15.44
C VAL A 110 5.27 -9.21 15.10
N LYS A 111 5.29 -10.51 15.40
CA LYS A 111 6.41 -11.41 15.07
C LYS A 111 5.97 -12.56 14.17
N ASP A 112 4.71 -12.62 13.85
CA ASP A 112 4.07 -13.62 12.99
C ASP A 112 2.82 -13.01 12.32
N PHE A 113 2.14 -13.79 11.50
CA PHE A 113 0.92 -13.40 10.79
C PHE A 113 -0.36 -13.85 11.50
N GLU A 114 -0.28 -14.36 12.73
CA GLU A 114 -1.40 -15.06 13.38
C GLU A 114 -2.46 -14.13 13.99
N CYS A 115 -2.16 -12.87 14.20
CA CYS A 115 -3.11 -11.86 14.69
C CYS A 115 -3.83 -12.25 15.98
N ARG A 116 -3.21 -13.05 16.87
CA ARG A 116 -3.83 -13.57 18.11
C ARG A 116 -4.25 -12.50 19.10
N GLN A 117 -3.60 -11.33 19.05
CA GLN A 117 -3.89 -10.18 19.91
C GLN A 117 -5.18 -9.45 19.54
N LEU A 118 -5.76 -9.74 18.36
CA LEU A 118 -6.95 -9.09 17.87
C LEU A 118 -8.22 -9.82 18.35
N PRO A 119 -9.24 -9.09 18.84
CA PRO A 119 -10.54 -9.67 19.18
C PRO A 119 -11.30 -10.12 17.94
N GLU A 120 -12.16 -11.12 18.10
CA GLU A 120 -13.03 -11.60 17.03
C GLU A 120 -14.21 -10.66 16.81
N ASN A 121 -14.66 -10.57 15.54
CA ASN A 121 -15.85 -9.82 15.13
C ASN A 121 -15.86 -8.37 15.64
N TYR A 122 -14.74 -7.68 15.50
CA TYR A 122 -14.52 -6.40 16.14
C TYR A 122 -14.32 -5.24 15.18
N PHE A 123 -13.55 -5.42 14.11
CA PHE A 123 -13.19 -4.36 13.18
C PHE A 123 -14.20 -4.26 12.05
N ASN A 124 -14.70 -3.05 11.76
CA ASN A 124 -15.61 -2.79 10.63
C ASN A 124 -14.91 -2.06 9.46
N TYR A 125 -13.63 -1.69 9.63
CA TYR A 125 -12.80 -1.13 8.57
C TYR A 125 -11.37 -1.64 8.67
N MET A 126 -10.75 -1.94 7.51
CA MET A 126 -9.36 -2.37 7.46
C MET A 126 -8.62 -1.72 6.30
N PHE A 127 -7.37 -1.30 6.56
CA PHE A 127 -6.53 -0.60 5.60
C PHE A 127 -5.09 -1.10 5.64
N SER A 128 -4.45 -1.18 4.47
CA SER A 128 -3.01 -1.39 4.35
C SER A 128 -2.48 -0.73 3.09
N PHE A 129 -1.47 0.11 3.24
CA PHE A 129 -0.82 0.82 2.16
C PHE A 129 0.70 0.83 2.34
N GLY A 130 1.46 0.50 1.30
CA GLY A 130 2.92 0.49 1.33
C GLY A 130 3.54 -0.62 2.19
N CYS A 131 2.76 -1.60 2.64
CA CYS A 131 3.20 -2.70 3.51
C CYS A 131 3.15 -4.06 2.79
N LEU A 132 1.98 -4.49 2.34
CA LEU A 132 1.78 -5.82 1.77
C LEU A 132 2.55 -6.05 0.47
N CYS A 133 2.97 -4.99 -0.21
CA CYS A 133 3.87 -5.09 -1.36
C CYS A 133 5.28 -5.61 -0.99
N HIS A 134 5.63 -5.62 0.28
CA HIS A 134 6.89 -6.16 0.81
C HIS A 134 6.71 -7.53 1.48
N ILE A 135 5.52 -8.10 1.44
CA ILE A 135 5.18 -9.39 2.05
C ILE A 135 4.94 -10.42 0.94
N SER A 136 5.44 -11.64 1.14
CA SER A 136 5.21 -12.75 0.22
C SER A 136 3.71 -13.06 0.07
N PHE A 137 3.34 -13.68 -1.04
CA PHE A 137 1.96 -14.11 -1.26
C PHE A 137 1.45 -15.05 -0.17
N GLU A 138 2.33 -15.90 0.36
CA GLU A 138 2.04 -16.78 1.50
C GLU A 138 1.75 -15.99 2.77
N GLY A 139 2.54 -14.95 3.08
CA GLY A 139 2.32 -14.07 4.23
C GLY A 139 1.02 -13.28 4.12
N ILE A 140 0.73 -12.73 2.93
CA ILE A 140 -0.55 -12.06 2.64
C ILE A 140 -1.72 -13.04 2.83
N THR A 141 -1.57 -14.30 2.39
CA THR A 141 -2.60 -15.33 2.55
C THR A 141 -2.85 -15.65 4.02
N GLU A 142 -1.80 -15.75 4.83
CA GLU A 142 -1.95 -15.99 6.28
C GLU A 142 -2.62 -14.80 6.97
N TYR A 143 -2.25 -13.55 6.66
CA TYR A 143 -2.98 -12.39 7.16
C TYR A 143 -4.46 -12.44 6.78
N ALA A 144 -4.77 -12.72 5.51
CA ALA A 144 -6.17 -12.77 5.04
C ALA A 144 -6.99 -13.80 5.82
N LYS A 145 -6.46 -15.02 6.08
CA LYS A 145 -7.13 -16.06 6.86
C LYS A 145 -7.33 -15.63 8.31
N ASN A 146 -6.26 -15.18 8.97
CA ASN A 146 -6.26 -14.92 10.39
C ASN A 146 -7.03 -13.68 10.80
N ILE A 147 -7.23 -12.73 9.85
CA ILE A 147 -8.01 -11.52 10.07
C ILE A 147 -9.51 -11.73 9.76
N PHE A 148 -9.86 -12.75 8.97
CA PHE A 148 -11.26 -12.97 8.56
C PHE A 148 -12.22 -12.97 9.75
N ASP A 149 -11.94 -13.73 10.78
CA ASP A 149 -12.78 -13.83 11.99
C ASP A 149 -12.68 -12.59 12.90
N LYS A 150 -11.69 -11.71 12.70
CA LYS A 150 -11.52 -10.46 13.45
C LYS A 150 -12.41 -9.34 12.92
N LEU A 151 -12.84 -9.45 11.66
CA LEU A 151 -13.70 -8.48 11.02
C LEU A 151 -15.17 -8.73 11.35
N GLN A 152 -15.95 -7.65 11.46
CA GLN A 152 -17.40 -7.70 11.52
C GLN A 152 -18.00 -8.05 10.14
N PRO A 153 -19.22 -8.60 10.08
CA PRO A 153 -19.96 -8.67 8.82
C PRO A 153 -20.08 -7.29 8.16
N ASN A 154 -19.91 -7.23 6.85
CA ASN A 154 -19.86 -6.03 6.02
C ASN A 154 -18.66 -5.09 6.30
N ALA A 155 -17.64 -5.55 7.03
CA ALA A 155 -16.41 -4.78 7.19
C ALA A 155 -15.78 -4.47 5.82
N THR A 156 -15.41 -3.21 5.62
CA THR A 156 -14.80 -2.71 4.39
C THR A 156 -13.28 -2.75 4.49
N CYS A 157 -12.61 -3.25 3.46
CA CYS A 157 -11.18 -3.47 3.45
C CYS A 157 -10.52 -2.92 2.18
N PHE A 158 -9.37 -2.26 2.35
CA PHE A 158 -8.52 -1.78 1.27
C PHE A 158 -7.09 -2.23 1.47
N TRP A 159 -6.57 -3.03 0.53
CA TRP A 159 -5.20 -3.53 0.55
C TRP A 159 -4.44 -3.14 -0.70
N MET A 160 -3.34 -2.43 -0.54
CA MET A 160 -2.37 -2.23 -1.61
C MET A 160 -1.40 -3.40 -1.63
N ILE A 161 -1.28 -4.06 -2.79
CA ILE A 161 -0.35 -5.15 -3.03
C ILE A 161 0.56 -4.83 -4.20
N ALA A 162 1.62 -5.61 -4.41
CA ALA A 162 2.46 -5.51 -5.60
C ALA A 162 1.92 -6.37 -6.74
N ASP A 163 1.99 -5.85 -7.98
CA ASP A 163 1.67 -6.58 -9.21
C ASP A 163 2.66 -6.19 -10.31
N LYS A 164 3.65 -7.05 -10.56
CA LYS A 164 4.66 -6.83 -11.61
C LYS A 164 4.05 -6.76 -13.00
N ARG A 165 2.97 -7.50 -13.26
CA ARG A 165 2.28 -7.46 -14.55
C ARG A 165 1.62 -6.10 -14.79
N LYS A 166 0.92 -5.56 -13.79
CA LYS A 166 0.36 -4.22 -13.85
C LYS A 166 1.45 -3.17 -14.08
N TYR A 167 2.56 -3.26 -13.34
CA TYR A 167 3.71 -2.39 -13.52
C TYR A 167 4.26 -2.47 -14.94
N ASN A 168 4.49 -3.68 -15.48
CA ASN A 168 5.03 -3.87 -16.82
C ASN A 168 4.06 -3.32 -17.89
N ASN A 169 2.76 -3.53 -17.72
CA ASN A 169 1.74 -2.94 -18.61
C ASN A 169 1.79 -1.42 -18.58
N PHE A 170 1.94 -0.82 -17.39
CA PHE A 170 2.11 0.63 -17.27
C PHE A 170 3.36 1.11 -18.01
N ILE A 171 4.50 0.43 -17.86
CA ILE A 171 5.75 0.75 -18.57
C ILE A 171 5.57 0.62 -20.09
N GLU A 172 4.87 -0.42 -20.58
CA GLU A 172 4.57 -0.59 -22.00
C GLU A 172 3.80 0.61 -22.56
N HIS A 173 2.68 0.95 -21.95
CA HIS A 173 1.87 2.11 -22.36
C HIS A 173 2.62 3.44 -22.21
N SER A 174 3.49 3.58 -21.20
CA SER A 174 4.31 4.79 -21.03
C SER A 174 5.36 4.98 -22.12
N LYS A 175 5.75 3.92 -22.84
CA LYS A 175 6.68 4.01 -23.98
C LYS A 175 6.04 4.69 -25.20
N GLU A 176 4.72 4.55 -25.34
CA GLU A 176 3.96 5.21 -26.40
C GLU A 176 3.83 6.71 -26.15
N PHE A 177 3.93 7.12 -24.86
CA PHE A 177 3.89 8.53 -24.49
C PHE A 177 5.21 9.23 -24.87
N ASN A 178 5.18 10.03 -25.91
CA ASN A 178 6.30 10.88 -26.30
C ASN A 178 6.13 12.25 -25.65
N ILE A 179 6.99 12.57 -24.66
CA ILE A 179 6.99 13.88 -24.00
C ILE A 179 7.09 15.03 -25.02
N TRP A 180 7.66 14.76 -26.20
CA TRP A 180 7.76 15.71 -27.29
C TRP A 180 6.40 16.09 -27.86
N ASP A 181 5.41 15.18 -27.81
CA ASP A 181 4.04 15.44 -28.26
C ASP A 181 3.27 16.33 -27.27
N ALA A 182 3.64 16.29 -25.99
CA ALA A 182 3.10 17.16 -24.96
C ALA A 182 3.69 18.59 -25.01
N ILE A 183 4.81 18.79 -25.70
CA ILE A 183 5.43 20.12 -25.86
C ILE A 183 4.71 20.88 -26.95
N SER A 184 4.31 22.14 -26.64
CA SER A 184 3.63 23.04 -27.59
C SER A 184 4.37 23.11 -28.92
N PRO A 185 3.66 23.11 -30.07
CA PRO A 185 4.25 23.16 -31.41
C PRO A 185 5.24 24.30 -31.60
N LYS A 186 5.10 25.44 -30.89
CA LYS A 186 6.03 26.57 -30.91
C LYS A 186 7.41 26.23 -30.34
N ARG A 187 7.50 25.31 -29.40
CA ARG A 187 8.77 24.85 -28.79
C ARG A 187 9.42 23.71 -29.54
N ARG A 188 8.68 23.00 -30.43
CA ARG A 188 9.21 21.92 -31.27
C ARG A 188 10.24 22.36 -32.31
N LYS A 189 10.41 23.67 -32.56
CA LYS A 189 11.38 24.23 -33.53
C LYS A 189 12.85 24.06 -33.13
N PHE A 190 13.14 23.61 -31.88
CA PHE A 190 14.52 23.37 -31.43
C PHE A 190 14.88 21.89 -31.52
N ALA A 191 15.20 21.42 -32.73
CA ALA A 191 15.61 20.04 -33.02
C ALA A 191 16.80 19.51 -32.16
N PRO A 192 17.81 20.31 -31.76
CA PRO A 192 18.88 19.83 -30.89
C PRO A 192 18.41 19.40 -29.51
N LEU A 193 17.38 20.05 -28.96
CA LEU A 193 16.79 19.67 -27.67
C LEU A 193 16.08 18.31 -27.72
N LYS A 194 15.53 17.92 -28.87
CA LYS A 194 14.87 16.62 -29.03
C LYS A 194 15.83 15.46 -28.74
N PHE A 195 17.04 15.50 -29.29
CA PHE A 195 18.04 14.45 -29.06
C PHE A 195 18.45 14.34 -27.60
N MET A 196 18.64 15.47 -26.93
CA MET A 196 18.95 15.48 -25.49
C MET A 196 17.79 14.92 -24.68
N PHE A 197 16.54 15.30 -24.96
CA PHE A 197 15.36 14.79 -24.25
C PHE A 197 15.11 13.31 -24.52
N ASP A 198 15.28 12.82 -25.75
CA ASP A 198 15.13 11.42 -26.11
C ASP A 198 16.22 10.56 -25.41
N THR A 199 17.45 11.07 -25.32
CA THR A 199 18.55 10.39 -24.62
C THR A 199 18.29 10.39 -23.10
N PHE A 200 17.91 11.52 -22.52
CA PHE A 200 17.60 11.63 -21.09
C PHE A 200 16.37 10.79 -20.70
N SER A 201 15.31 10.79 -21.52
CA SER A 201 14.13 9.97 -21.27
C SER A 201 14.42 8.46 -21.34
N LYS A 202 15.35 8.01 -22.21
CA LYS A 202 15.79 6.62 -22.27
C LYS A 202 16.57 6.20 -21.02
N LEU A 203 17.39 7.11 -20.47
CA LEU A 203 18.19 6.88 -19.25
C LEU A 203 17.34 6.89 -17.97
N THR A 204 16.22 7.60 -17.96
CA THR A 204 15.37 7.77 -16.78
C THR A 204 14.09 6.92 -16.80
N ARG A 205 13.85 6.17 -17.90
CA ARG A 205 12.69 5.29 -17.98
C ARG A 205 12.84 4.11 -17.03
N PRO A 206 11.79 3.81 -16.25
CA PRO A 206 11.77 2.57 -15.48
C PRO A 206 11.96 1.37 -16.42
N SER A 207 12.71 0.38 -15.97
CA SER A 207 12.86 -0.90 -16.69
C SER A 207 11.70 -1.83 -16.35
N TYR A 208 11.43 -2.79 -17.25
CA TYR A 208 10.56 -3.92 -16.94
C TYR A 208 11.08 -4.68 -15.71
N MET A 209 10.15 -5.20 -14.93
CA MET A 209 10.45 -6.19 -13.91
C MET A 209 10.32 -7.59 -14.49
N ASP A 210 11.29 -8.44 -14.18
CA ASP A 210 11.24 -9.85 -14.54
C ASP A 210 10.17 -10.54 -13.69
N LEU A 211 9.20 -11.18 -14.35
CA LEU A 211 8.11 -11.89 -13.68
C LEU A 211 8.56 -13.24 -13.11
N ASP A 212 9.64 -13.79 -13.65
CA ASP A 212 10.13 -15.13 -13.29
C ASP A 212 11.19 -15.08 -12.18
N VAL A 213 11.73 -13.90 -11.90
CA VAL A 213 12.72 -13.73 -10.84
C VAL A 213 12.01 -13.60 -9.48
N PHE A 214 12.28 -14.56 -8.61
CA PHE A 214 11.91 -14.48 -7.21
C PHE A 214 12.86 -13.51 -6.50
N GLU A 215 12.32 -12.42 -5.95
CA GLU A 215 13.09 -11.44 -5.20
C GLU A 215 13.23 -11.90 -3.75
N GLU A 216 14.45 -12.29 -3.36
CA GLU A 216 14.80 -12.56 -1.97
C GLU A 216 15.55 -11.38 -1.38
N GLY A 217 15.16 -10.96 -0.16
CA GLY A 217 15.87 -9.91 0.56
C GLY A 217 14.98 -9.00 1.38
N GLN A 218 15.64 -8.15 2.17
CA GLN A 218 14.95 -7.19 3.04
C GLN A 218 14.34 -6.05 2.24
N GLY A 219 13.08 -5.74 2.51
CA GLY A 219 12.36 -4.63 1.88
C GLY A 219 12.13 -4.81 0.38
N GLN A 220 12.25 -6.03 -0.14
CA GLN A 220 11.99 -6.35 -1.53
C GLN A 220 10.50 -6.15 -1.87
N TRP A 221 10.25 -5.90 -3.14
CA TRP A 221 8.90 -5.74 -3.68
C TRP A 221 8.44 -7.10 -4.24
N HIS A 222 7.54 -7.78 -3.50
CA HIS A 222 7.07 -9.12 -3.82
C HIS A 222 5.82 -9.10 -4.70
N ASP A 223 5.89 -9.80 -5.83
CA ASP A 223 4.75 -9.92 -6.73
C ASP A 223 3.65 -10.80 -6.12
N ALA A 224 2.60 -10.19 -5.59
CA ALA A 224 1.41 -10.90 -5.15
C ALA A 224 0.44 -11.17 -6.31
N GLY A 225 0.37 -10.28 -7.30
CA GLY A 225 -0.54 -10.37 -8.45
C GLY A 225 -2.02 -10.16 -8.07
N VAL A 226 -2.69 -9.23 -8.72
CA VAL A 226 -4.08 -8.87 -8.37
C VAL A 226 -5.05 -10.03 -8.56
N GLU A 227 -4.98 -10.74 -9.70
CA GLU A 227 -5.88 -11.86 -10.01
C GLU A 227 -5.74 -12.98 -8.97
N ARG A 228 -4.51 -13.36 -8.65
CA ARG A 228 -4.20 -14.41 -7.66
C ARG A 228 -4.65 -14.01 -6.25
N THR A 229 -4.45 -12.75 -5.88
CA THR A 229 -4.86 -12.25 -4.56
C THR A 229 -6.38 -12.17 -4.45
N CYS A 230 -7.09 -11.71 -5.47
CA CYS A 230 -8.56 -11.71 -5.47
C CYS A 230 -9.12 -13.13 -5.35
N ALA A 231 -8.61 -14.08 -6.14
CA ALA A 231 -9.04 -15.48 -6.05
C ALA A 231 -8.78 -16.11 -4.67
N MET A 232 -7.66 -15.74 -4.04
CA MET A 232 -7.33 -16.16 -2.67
C MET A 232 -8.30 -15.58 -1.65
N LEU A 233 -8.61 -14.28 -1.72
CA LEU A 233 -9.57 -13.61 -0.85
C LEU A 233 -10.96 -14.24 -0.96
N GLU A 234 -11.45 -14.47 -2.17
CA GLU A 234 -12.76 -15.11 -2.42
C GLU A 234 -12.79 -16.55 -1.90
N LYS A 235 -11.71 -17.30 -2.05
CA LYS A 235 -11.61 -18.67 -1.51
C LYS A 235 -11.65 -18.71 0.02
N ILE A 236 -11.17 -17.67 0.71
CA ILE A 236 -11.27 -17.55 2.18
C ILE A 236 -12.70 -17.20 2.60
N GLY A 237 -13.47 -16.52 1.78
CA GLY A 237 -14.85 -16.12 2.06
C GLY A 237 -15.09 -14.62 1.96
N TYR A 238 -14.10 -13.81 1.58
CA TYR A 238 -14.29 -12.40 1.28
C TYR A 238 -15.05 -12.23 -0.04
N LYS A 239 -15.68 -11.07 -0.19
CA LYS A 239 -16.25 -10.63 -1.47
C LYS A 239 -15.39 -9.49 -2.02
N VAL A 240 -14.76 -9.70 -3.16
CA VAL A 240 -14.05 -8.65 -3.88
C VAL A 240 -15.07 -7.71 -4.52
N VAL A 241 -14.97 -6.42 -4.21
CA VAL A 241 -15.82 -5.34 -4.74
C VAL A 241 -15.19 -4.73 -5.97
N GLU A 242 -13.91 -4.36 -5.86
CA GLU A 242 -13.09 -3.85 -6.95
C GLU A 242 -11.71 -4.51 -6.88
N PRO A 243 -11.29 -5.25 -7.91
CA PRO A 243 -9.96 -5.86 -7.94
C PRO A 243 -8.83 -4.82 -7.87
N ASP A 244 -9.10 -3.63 -8.38
CA ASP A 244 -8.19 -2.50 -8.34
C ASP A 244 -8.97 -1.19 -8.46
N ILE A 245 -8.84 -0.30 -7.49
CA ILE A 245 -9.49 1.03 -7.53
C ILE A 245 -8.91 1.97 -8.60
N GLY A 246 -7.84 1.55 -9.30
CA GLY A 246 -7.28 2.24 -10.47
C GLY A 246 -6.51 3.53 -10.17
N LEU A 247 -6.24 3.86 -8.91
CA LEU A 247 -5.54 5.11 -8.57
C LEU A 247 -4.00 4.99 -8.64
N ILE A 248 -3.42 3.80 -8.60
CA ILE A 248 -1.97 3.60 -8.59
C ILE A 248 -1.54 2.89 -9.87
N ALA A 249 -0.58 3.46 -10.57
CA ALA A 249 -0.10 2.89 -11.83
C ALA A 249 0.68 1.57 -11.63
N ARG A 250 1.39 1.44 -10.52
CA ARG A 250 2.26 0.29 -10.23
C ARG A 250 1.57 -0.78 -9.40
N ASP A 251 1.02 -0.39 -8.27
CA ASP A 251 0.50 -1.30 -7.25
C ASP A 251 -1.03 -1.24 -7.23
N PRO A 252 -1.74 -2.34 -7.46
CA PRO A 252 -3.19 -2.34 -7.33
C PRO A 252 -3.60 -2.18 -5.87
N MET A 253 -4.71 -1.47 -5.65
CA MET A 253 -5.37 -1.40 -4.36
C MET A 253 -6.72 -2.11 -4.47
N ILE A 254 -6.84 -3.25 -3.81
CA ILE A 254 -8.04 -4.09 -3.83
C ILE A 254 -9.03 -3.57 -2.80
N HIS A 255 -10.28 -3.37 -3.21
CA HIS A 255 -11.43 -3.15 -2.33
C HIS A 255 -12.20 -4.45 -2.17
N PHE A 256 -12.37 -4.91 -0.94
CA PHE A 256 -13.11 -6.13 -0.62
C PHE A 256 -13.85 -5.99 0.71
N ILE A 257 -14.80 -6.87 0.96
CA ILE A 257 -15.60 -6.89 2.18
C ILE A 257 -15.67 -8.30 2.77
N LYS A 258 -15.85 -8.38 4.08
CA LYS A 258 -16.33 -9.60 4.73
C LYS A 258 -17.87 -9.62 4.61
N PRO A 259 -18.48 -10.62 3.96
CA PRO A 259 -19.94 -10.73 3.86
C PRO A 259 -20.62 -10.86 5.21
#